data_e59438937351266b02e0ad1333c9760e
#
_entry.id   e59438937351266b02e0ad1333c9760e
#
_cell.length_a   1.000
_cell.length_b   1.000
_cell.length_c   1.000
_cell.angle_alpha   90.00
_cell.angle_beta   90.00
_cell.angle_gamma   90.00
#
_symmetry.space_group_name_H-M   'P 1'
#
loop_
_entity.id
_entity.type
_entity.pdbx_description
1 polymer ?
#
loop_
_entity_poly.entity_id
_entity_poly.type
_entity_poly.pdbx_seq_one_letter_code
_entity_poly.pdbx_strand_id
1 'polypeptide(L)'
;MALNQRSRTVLTLYSARDCVHCHRVRMALAAKGVAYDHVVVDLDNPPEDLLDLNPYNSVPTLVDRDLVLYDTNVICEYLDERYPHPPLMPVDPLSRARLRLAVVRIENDWLTLVDQIEAGGKAADAARKSLRDDLVKNALAFKASKFFLSPEISLADCTLAPLVWRLDALGVQLPREAHAVMDYGERIFRSQGFARSLTADEKTLRP
;
A
#
# COMPACT_ATOMS: atom_id res chain seq x y z
N MET A 1 -25.26 13.55 -21.15
CA MET A 1 -23.94 13.84 -21.75
C MET A 1 -23.22 12.53 -21.93
N ALA A 2 -22.77 12.21 -23.14
CA ALA A 2 -22.20 10.90 -23.44
C ALA A 2 -20.82 10.79 -22.76
N LEU A 3 -20.70 9.89 -21.80
CA LEU A 3 -19.42 9.42 -21.27
C LEU A 3 -18.56 8.96 -22.45
N ASN A 4 -17.43 9.58 -22.62
CA ASN A 4 -16.46 9.29 -23.66
C ASN A 4 -16.08 7.80 -23.52
N GLN A 5 -16.71 6.93 -24.32
CA GLN A 5 -16.41 5.51 -24.41
C GLN A 5 -15.03 5.33 -25.05
N ARG A 6 -13.98 5.69 -24.30
CA ARG A 6 -12.69 5.05 -24.53
C ARG A 6 -12.93 3.56 -24.24
N SER A 7 -12.66 2.72 -25.20
CA SER A 7 -12.62 1.25 -25.05
C SER A 7 -11.67 0.93 -23.85
N ARG A 8 -12.23 0.84 -22.63
CA ARG A 8 -11.48 0.59 -21.40
C ARG A 8 -11.15 -0.91 -21.34
N THR A 9 -10.18 -1.32 -22.16
CA THR A 9 -9.59 -2.66 -22.08
C THR A 9 -8.45 -2.74 -21.07
N VAL A 10 -8.01 -1.59 -20.53
CA VAL A 10 -6.88 -1.45 -19.61
C VAL A 10 -7.40 -0.94 -18.27
N LEU A 11 -6.85 -1.49 -17.18
CA LEU A 11 -7.08 -0.97 -15.83
C LEU A 11 -6.64 0.50 -15.74
N THR A 12 -7.41 1.33 -15.05
CA THR A 12 -7.03 2.71 -14.74
C THR A 12 -6.95 2.88 -13.23
N LEU A 13 -5.83 3.38 -12.73
CA LEU A 13 -5.63 3.69 -11.31
C LEU A 13 -5.49 5.19 -11.10
N TYR A 14 -6.43 5.78 -10.39
CA TYR A 14 -6.33 7.13 -9.84
C TYR A 14 -5.55 7.07 -8.53
N SER A 15 -4.46 7.81 -8.43
CA SER A 15 -3.50 7.69 -7.33
C SER A 15 -2.78 9.02 -7.10
N ALA A 16 -2.64 9.45 -5.87
CA ALA A 16 -1.80 10.59 -5.53
C ALA A 16 -0.31 10.25 -5.69
N ARG A 17 0.53 11.29 -5.79
CA ARG A 17 1.98 11.17 -6.05
C ARG A 17 2.73 10.50 -4.90
N ASP A 18 2.44 10.95 -3.68
CA ASP A 18 2.97 10.37 -2.44
C ASP A 18 1.81 10.03 -1.51
N CYS A 19 1.41 8.77 -1.51
CA CYS A 19 0.31 8.26 -0.71
C CYS A 19 0.57 6.80 -0.39
N VAL A 20 0.66 6.48 0.89
CA VAL A 20 0.94 5.12 1.36
C VAL A 20 -0.10 4.12 0.87
N HIS A 21 -1.40 4.49 0.88
CA HIS A 21 -2.50 3.64 0.43
C HIS A 21 -2.46 3.40 -1.08
N CYS A 22 -2.17 4.44 -1.86
CA CYS A 22 -1.99 4.33 -3.31
C CYS A 22 -0.79 3.43 -3.66
N HIS A 23 0.31 3.55 -2.93
CA HIS A 23 1.49 2.72 -3.12
C HIS A 23 1.20 1.24 -2.87
N ARG A 24 0.33 0.90 -1.91
CA ARG A 24 -0.13 -0.48 -1.66
C ARG A 24 -0.76 -1.11 -2.91
N VAL A 25 -1.65 -0.38 -3.58
CA VAL A 25 -2.28 -0.84 -4.83
C VAL A 25 -1.27 -0.98 -5.94
N ARG A 26 -0.39 0.02 -6.13
CA ARG A 26 0.67 -0.06 -7.14
C ARG A 26 1.61 -1.23 -6.89
N MET A 27 1.89 -1.54 -5.62
CA MET A 27 2.71 -2.70 -5.28
C MET A 27 2.03 -4.03 -5.63
N ALA A 28 0.72 -4.15 -5.38
CA ALA A 28 -0.07 -5.32 -5.78
C ALA A 28 -0.07 -5.48 -7.31
N LEU A 29 -0.32 -4.41 -8.07
CA LEU A 29 -0.25 -4.39 -9.54
C LEU A 29 1.13 -4.80 -10.06
N ALA A 30 2.19 -4.25 -9.47
CA ALA A 30 3.57 -4.57 -9.84
C ALA A 30 3.96 -6.01 -9.52
N ALA A 31 3.51 -6.55 -8.38
CA ALA A 31 3.72 -7.94 -8.00
C ALA A 31 3.01 -8.91 -8.97
N LYS A 32 1.83 -8.51 -9.49
CA LYS A 32 1.07 -9.24 -10.52
C LYS A 32 1.63 -9.06 -11.93
N GLY A 33 2.53 -8.11 -12.14
CA GLY A 33 3.02 -7.77 -13.48
C GLY A 33 1.94 -7.20 -14.41
N VAL A 34 0.92 -6.59 -13.84
CA VAL A 34 -0.23 -6.04 -14.58
C VAL A 34 0.08 -4.62 -15.03
N ALA A 35 -0.12 -4.36 -16.33
CA ALA A 35 -0.08 -3.01 -16.88
C ALA A 35 -1.39 -2.27 -16.60
N TYR A 36 -1.29 -0.98 -16.31
CA TYR A 36 -2.42 -0.11 -16.03
C TYR A 36 -2.12 1.34 -16.45
N ASP A 37 -3.15 2.10 -16.70
CA ASP A 37 -3.06 3.53 -16.90
C ASP A 37 -3.04 4.22 -15.53
N HIS A 38 -2.01 5.03 -15.29
CA HIS A 38 -1.84 5.75 -14.03
C HIS A 38 -2.30 7.20 -14.21
N VAL A 39 -3.40 7.56 -13.54
CA VAL A 39 -3.88 8.94 -13.44
C VAL A 39 -3.41 9.53 -12.13
N VAL A 40 -2.49 10.49 -12.19
CA VAL A 40 -2.00 11.21 -11.02
C VAL A 40 -3.04 12.22 -10.56
N VAL A 41 -3.49 12.10 -9.32
CA VAL A 41 -4.51 12.96 -8.73
C VAL A 41 -3.85 13.97 -7.79
N ASP A 42 -4.21 15.23 -8.00
CA ASP A 42 -4.05 16.31 -7.03
C ASP A 42 -5.35 16.38 -6.22
N LEU A 43 -5.28 16.09 -4.92
CA LEU A 43 -6.46 16.06 -4.05
C LEU A 43 -7.06 17.46 -3.79
N ASP A 44 -6.26 18.52 -3.96
CA ASP A 44 -6.74 19.91 -3.85
C ASP A 44 -7.49 20.34 -5.13
N ASN A 45 -7.23 19.67 -6.27
CA ASN A 45 -7.88 19.92 -7.54
C ASN A 45 -8.12 18.61 -8.29
N PRO A 46 -9.04 17.74 -7.79
CA PRO A 46 -9.30 16.43 -8.36
C PRO A 46 -9.92 16.53 -9.76
N PRO A 47 -9.61 15.59 -10.67
CA PRO A 47 -10.21 15.56 -11.98
C PRO A 47 -11.72 15.27 -11.92
N GLU A 48 -12.51 15.91 -12.79
CA GLU A 48 -13.97 15.81 -12.82
C GLU A 48 -14.46 14.35 -12.95
N ASP A 49 -13.76 13.54 -13.75
CA ASP A 49 -14.13 12.13 -13.93
C ASP A 49 -13.94 11.28 -12.67
N LEU A 50 -13.03 11.66 -11.77
CA LEU A 50 -12.90 10.98 -10.47
C LEU A 50 -14.12 11.26 -9.58
N LEU A 51 -14.64 12.50 -9.61
CA LEU A 51 -15.84 12.87 -8.84
C LEU A 51 -17.08 12.07 -9.29
N ASP A 52 -17.20 11.84 -10.60
CA ASP A 52 -18.29 11.04 -11.17
C ASP A 52 -18.16 9.53 -10.82
N LEU A 53 -16.92 9.03 -10.67
CA LEU A 53 -16.61 7.63 -10.44
C LEU A 53 -16.67 7.24 -8.96
N ASN A 54 -16.18 8.12 -8.08
CA ASN A 54 -16.04 7.82 -6.65
C ASN A 54 -16.72 8.89 -5.80
N PRO A 55 -17.85 8.58 -5.13
CA PRO A 55 -18.62 9.54 -4.34
C PRO A 55 -17.85 10.09 -3.13
N TYR A 56 -16.76 9.43 -2.71
CA TYR A 56 -15.89 9.88 -1.61
C TYR A 56 -14.75 10.78 -2.09
N ASN A 57 -14.61 10.95 -3.40
CA ASN A 57 -13.51 11.76 -4.00
C ASN A 57 -12.13 11.40 -3.41
N SER A 58 -11.87 10.13 -3.23
CA SER A 58 -10.67 9.62 -2.57
C SER A 58 -9.79 8.80 -3.51
N VAL A 59 -8.54 8.62 -3.13
CA VAL A 59 -7.59 7.74 -3.80
C VAL A 59 -7.03 6.74 -2.79
N PRO A 60 -6.69 5.52 -3.23
CA PRO A 60 -6.72 5.00 -4.61
C PRO A 60 -8.15 4.72 -5.09
N THR A 61 -8.41 4.98 -6.36
CA THR A 61 -9.61 4.52 -7.06
C THR A 61 -9.19 3.72 -8.29
N LEU A 62 -9.66 2.48 -8.39
CA LEU A 62 -9.38 1.57 -9.50
C LEU A 62 -10.61 1.44 -10.38
N VAL A 63 -10.41 1.52 -11.70
CA VAL A 63 -11.44 1.28 -12.71
C VAL A 63 -11.04 0.11 -13.59
N ASP A 64 -11.86 -0.94 -13.63
CA ASP A 64 -11.77 -2.05 -14.60
C ASP A 64 -13.09 -2.11 -15.38
N ARG A 65 -13.10 -1.61 -16.59
CA ARG A 65 -14.28 -1.48 -17.46
C ARG A 65 -15.36 -0.62 -16.79
N ASP A 66 -16.48 -1.24 -16.37
CA ASP A 66 -17.61 -0.64 -15.66
C ASP A 66 -17.53 -0.79 -14.13
N LEU A 67 -16.57 -1.58 -13.63
CA LEU A 67 -16.32 -1.74 -12.20
C LEU A 67 -15.46 -0.59 -11.69
N VAL A 68 -15.91 0.07 -10.62
CA VAL A 68 -15.15 1.09 -9.88
C VAL A 68 -14.97 0.65 -8.43
N LEU A 69 -13.74 0.63 -7.96
CA LEU A 69 -13.38 0.27 -6.59
C LEU A 69 -12.57 1.41 -5.95
N TYR A 70 -12.84 1.73 -4.70
CA TYR A 70 -12.21 2.84 -3.98
C TYR A 70 -11.81 2.51 -2.52
N ASP A 71 -11.93 1.25 -2.10
CA ASP A 71 -11.32 0.76 -0.87
C ASP A 71 -10.03 0.00 -1.18
N THR A 72 -8.94 0.33 -0.49
CA THR A 72 -7.60 -0.21 -0.77
C THR A 72 -7.54 -1.72 -0.63
N ASN A 73 -8.17 -2.31 0.40
CA ASN A 73 -8.16 -3.75 0.61
C ASN A 73 -8.98 -4.48 -0.42
N VAL A 74 -10.18 -3.94 -0.72
CA VAL A 74 -11.06 -4.48 -1.76
C VAL A 74 -10.33 -4.45 -3.12
N ILE A 75 -9.66 -3.37 -3.45
CA ILE A 75 -8.85 -3.26 -4.68
C ILE A 75 -7.75 -4.33 -4.70
N CYS A 76 -6.97 -4.47 -3.62
CA CYS A 76 -5.87 -5.42 -3.57
C CYS A 76 -6.34 -6.87 -3.64
N GLU A 77 -7.44 -7.23 -2.95
CA GLU A 77 -8.03 -8.57 -3.04
C GLU A 77 -8.64 -8.82 -4.43
N TYR A 78 -9.35 -7.85 -5.01
CA TYR A 78 -9.84 -7.94 -6.39
C TYR A 78 -8.71 -8.22 -7.38
N LEU A 79 -7.59 -7.50 -7.28
CA LEU A 79 -6.43 -7.72 -8.14
C LEU A 79 -5.83 -9.11 -7.97
N ASP A 80 -5.80 -9.66 -6.75
CA ASP A 80 -5.33 -11.02 -6.50
C ASP A 80 -6.25 -12.07 -7.11
N GLU A 81 -7.55 -11.89 -7.00
CA GLU A 81 -8.55 -12.80 -7.57
C GLU A 81 -8.64 -12.69 -9.10
N ARG A 82 -8.55 -11.47 -9.64
CA ARG A 82 -8.59 -11.19 -11.09
C ARG A 82 -7.36 -11.71 -11.83
N TYR A 83 -6.19 -11.66 -11.17
CA TYR A 83 -4.89 -12.10 -11.67
C TYR A 83 -4.28 -13.11 -10.69
N PRO A 84 -4.68 -14.39 -10.73
CA PRO A 84 -4.36 -15.35 -9.68
C PRO A 84 -2.87 -15.70 -9.57
N HIS A 85 -2.03 -15.34 -10.53
CA HIS A 85 -0.60 -15.66 -10.54
C HIS A 85 0.29 -14.42 -10.69
N PRO A 86 1.35 -14.31 -9.85
CA PRO A 86 1.62 -15.08 -8.63
C PRO A 86 0.57 -14.75 -7.55
N PRO A 87 0.18 -15.70 -6.67
CA PRO A 87 -0.80 -15.46 -5.63
C PRO A 87 -0.22 -14.53 -4.54
N LEU A 88 -1.03 -13.56 -4.08
CA LEU A 88 -0.71 -12.69 -2.94
C LEU A 88 -1.53 -13.07 -1.69
N MET A 89 -2.47 -14.00 -1.84
CA MET A 89 -3.24 -14.60 -0.76
C MET A 89 -3.03 -16.10 -0.70
N PRO A 90 -2.97 -16.70 0.50
CA PRO A 90 -2.91 -18.15 0.65
C PRO A 90 -4.14 -18.83 0.05
N VAL A 91 -4.02 -20.12 -0.27
CA VAL A 91 -5.12 -20.90 -0.85
C VAL A 91 -6.11 -21.34 0.21
N ASP A 92 -5.64 -21.78 1.39
CA ASP A 92 -6.51 -22.31 2.42
C ASP A 92 -7.24 -21.22 3.21
N PRO A 93 -8.52 -21.46 3.61
CA PRO A 93 -9.34 -20.44 4.28
C PRO A 93 -8.78 -19.95 5.61
N LEU A 94 -8.10 -20.81 6.38
CA LEU A 94 -7.54 -20.45 7.68
C LEU A 94 -6.39 -19.45 7.52
N SER A 95 -5.46 -19.73 6.62
CA SER A 95 -4.34 -18.84 6.33
C SER A 95 -4.81 -17.54 5.69
N ARG A 96 -5.83 -17.57 4.81
CA ARG A 96 -6.48 -16.37 4.27
C ARG A 96 -7.05 -15.48 5.36
N ALA A 97 -7.79 -16.07 6.30
CA ALA A 97 -8.36 -15.32 7.43
C ALA A 97 -7.28 -14.68 8.31
N ARG A 98 -6.20 -15.42 8.60
CA ARG A 98 -5.05 -14.90 9.36
C ARG A 98 -4.35 -13.75 8.64
N LEU A 99 -4.17 -13.86 7.33
CA LEU A 99 -3.55 -12.80 6.54
C LEU A 99 -4.42 -11.54 6.50
N ARG A 100 -5.74 -11.67 6.28
CA ARG A 100 -6.68 -10.55 6.36
C ARG A 100 -6.63 -9.86 7.72
N LEU A 101 -6.62 -10.65 8.79
CA LEU A 101 -6.52 -10.10 10.15
C LEU A 101 -5.20 -9.34 10.33
N ALA A 102 -4.09 -9.83 9.78
CA ALA A 102 -2.81 -9.13 9.82
C ALA A 102 -2.89 -7.79 9.06
N VAL A 103 -3.48 -7.77 7.86
CA VAL A 103 -3.69 -6.53 7.07
C VAL A 103 -4.54 -5.52 7.85
N VAL A 104 -5.68 -5.95 8.40
CA VAL A 104 -6.55 -5.09 9.22
C VAL A 104 -5.80 -4.50 10.41
N ARG A 105 -4.96 -5.30 11.09
CA ARG A 105 -4.16 -4.81 12.20
C ARG A 105 -3.11 -3.78 11.76
N ILE A 106 -2.41 -4.04 10.65
CA ILE A 106 -1.45 -3.07 10.10
C ILE A 106 -2.15 -1.74 9.80
N GLU A 107 -3.34 -1.78 9.23
CA GLU A 107 -4.12 -0.56 8.95
C GLU A 107 -4.51 0.18 10.21
N ASN A 108 -5.16 -0.52 11.14
CA ASN A 108 -5.68 0.11 12.35
C ASN A 108 -4.59 0.57 13.31
N ASP A 109 -3.52 -0.22 13.44
CA ASP A 109 -2.50 0.01 14.46
C ASP A 109 -1.36 0.90 13.93
N TRP A 110 -1.06 0.87 12.60
CA TRP A 110 0.12 1.57 12.06
C TRP A 110 -0.20 2.58 10.98
N LEU A 111 -1.08 2.26 9.98
CA LEU A 111 -1.35 3.22 8.90
C LEU A 111 -2.17 4.41 9.38
N THR A 112 -3.07 4.23 10.35
CA THR A 112 -3.74 5.37 11.01
C THR A 112 -2.76 6.31 11.71
N LEU A 113 -1.63 5.80 12.21
CA LEU A 113 -0.57 6.64 12.77
C LEU A 113 0.19 7.39 11.67
N VAL A 114 0.37 6.79 10.49
CA VAL A 114 0.94 7.49 9.32
C VAL A 114 0.05 8.67 8.94
N ASP A 115 -1.26 8.45 8.81
CA ASP A 115 -2.21 9.53 8.48
C ASP A 115 -2.14 10.68 9.51
N GLN A 116 -2.02 10.35 10.80
CA GLN A 116 -1.85 11.35 11.87
C GLN A 116 -0.51 12.10 11.77
N ILE A 117 0.57 11.42 11.38
CA ILE A 117 1.89 12.04 11.18
C ILE A 117 1.83 13.00 10.00
N GLU A 118 1.23 12.59 8.89
CA GLU A 118 1.09 13.39 7.67
C GLU A 118 0.17 14.59 7.86
N ALA A 119 -0.89 14.44 8.66
CA ALA A 119 -1.76 15.54 9.04
C ALA A 119 -1.05 16.62 9.90
N GLY A 120 0.08 16.28 10.51
CA GLY A 120 0.91 17.21 11.28
C GLY A 120 0.33 17.64 12.61
N GLY A 121 0.80 18.79 13.11
CA GLY A 121 0.34 19.34 14.38
C GLY A 121 0.83 18.58 15.62
N LYS A 122 0.21 18.86 16.78
CA LYS A 122 0.63 18.31 18.08
C LYS A 122 0.47 16.77 18.19
N ALA A 123 -0.43 16.19 17.41
CA ALA A 123 -0.67 14.74 17.42
C ALA A 123 0.44 13.96 16.69
N ALA A 124 1.11 14.58 15.73
CA ALA A 124 2.12 13.92 14.88
C ALA A 124 3.30 13.37 15.71
N ASP A 125 3.80 14.10 16.70
CA ASP A 125 4.92 13.63 17.53
C ASP A 125 4.55 12.43 18.39
N ALA A 126 3.34 12.44 18.94
CA ALA A 126 2.81 11.29 19.67
C ALA A 126 2.61 10.08 18.76
N ALA A 127 2.11 10.28 17.54
CA ALA A 127 1.92 9.24 16.55
C ALA A 127 3.28 8.64 16.09
N ARG A 128 4.31 9.46 15.84
CA ARG A 128 5.69 8.98 15.53
C ARG A 128 6.24 8.09 16.65
N LYS A 129 6.07 8.53 17.90
CA LYS A 129 6.51 7.74 19.05
C LYS A 129 5.74 6.41 19.13
N SER A 130 4.42 6.44 18.99
CA SER A 130 3.58 5.25 19.04
C SER A 130 3.95 4.26 17.94
N LEU A 131 4.10 4.73 16.69
CA LEU A 131 4.49 3.90 15.55
C LEU A 131 5.86 3.24 15.78
N ARG A 132 6.85 4.02 16.25
CA ARG A 132 8.18 3.48 16.58
C ARG A 132 8.08 2.40 17.66
N ASP A 133 7.40 2.69 18.77
CA ASP A 133 7.30 1.80 19.92
C ASP A 133 6.57 0.48 19.55
N ASP A 134 5.56 0.56 18.68
CA ASP A 134 4.83 -0.60 18.21
C ASP A 134 5.64 -1.43 17.21
N LEU A 135 6.41 -0.82 16.30
CA LEU A 135 7.33 -1.54 15.42
C LEU A 135 8.43 -2.25 16.23
N VAL A 136 8.94 -1.63 17.30
CA VAL A 136 9.90 -2.26 18.21
C VAL A 136 9.31 -3.50 18.89
N LYS A 137 8.10 -3.37 19.47
CA LYS A 137 7.41 -4.49 20.11
C LYS A 137 7.16 -5.67 19.15
N ASN A 138 6.88 -5.37 17.89
CA ASN A 138 6.57 -6.37 16.87
C ASN A 138 7.79 -6.80 16.04
N ALA A 139 9.00 -6.34 16.35
CA ALA A 139 10.20 -6.60 15.55
C ALA A 139 10.47 -8.10 15.28
N LEU A 140 10.11 -8.97 16.22
CA LEU A 140 10.29 -10.42 16.06
C LEU A 140 9.41 -11.02 14.95
N ALA A 141 8.23 -10.42 14.66
CA ALA A 141 7.37 -10.89 13.58
C ALA A 141 8.03 -10.73 12.21
N PHE A 142 8.90 -9.73 12.05
CA PHE A 142 9.66 -9.48 10.82
C PHE A 142 10.83 -10.46 10.59
N LYS A 143 11.20 -11.23 11.62
CA LYS A 143 12.21 -12.32 11.53
C LYS A 143 11.60 -13.69 11.32
N ALA A 144 10.30 -13.84 11.52
CA ALA A 144 9.65 -15.13 11.55
C ALA A 144 9.68 -15.86 10.19
N SER A 145 9.81 -15.13 9.09
CA SER A 145 9.84 -15.67 7.75
C SER A 145 10.61 -14.74 6.79
N LYS A 146 10.77 -15.15 5.53
CA LYS A 146 11.44 -14.35 4.50
C LYS A 146 10.70 -13.03 4.23
N PHE A 147 9.36 -13.08 4.18
CA PHE A 147 8.47 -11.94 4.09
C PHE A 147 7.60 -11.88 5.35
N PHE A 148 6.68 -10.92 5.44
CA PHE A 148 5.90 -10.75 6.67
C PHE A 148 4.91 -11.92 6.86
N LEU A 149 5.17 -12.75 7.87
CA LEU A 149 4.39 -13.94 8.22
C LEU A 149 4.27 -14.99 7.09
N SER A 150 5.10 -14.91 6.05
CA SER A 150 5.01 -15.76 4.86
C SER A 150 6.39 -16.01 4.24
N PRO A 151 6.64 -17.19 3.62
CA PRO A 151 7.83 -17.42 2.80
C PRO A 151 7.79 -16.70 1.46
N GLU A 152 6.59 -16.33 0.97
CA GLU A 152 6.35 -15.63 -0.29
C GLU A 152 5.72 -14.25 -0.02
N ILE A 153 5.88 -13.33 -0.99
CA ILE A 153 5.23 -12.00 -0.93
C ILE A 153 3.71 -12.18 -0.89
N SER A 154 3.07 -11.42 -0.01
CA SER A 154 1.62 -11.45 0.21
C SER A 154 1.02 -10.05 0.23
N LEU A 155 -0.31 -9.94 0.37
CA LEU A 155 -0.99 -8.65 0.57
C LEU A 155 -0.55 -7.94 1.86
N ALA A 156 -0.08 -8.68 2.88
CA ALA A 156 0.50 -8.05 4.06
C ALA A 156 1.80 -7.31 3.71
N ASP A 157 2.62 -7.85 2.81
CA ASP A 157 3.83 -7.18 2.34
C ASP A 157 3.49 -5.98 1.46
N CYS A 158 2.47 -6.09 0.60
CA CYS A 158 1.96 -4.94 -0.17
C CYS A 158 1.49 -3.81 0.75
N THR A 159 1.03 -4.13 1.95
CA THR A 159 0.58 -3.16 2.95
C THR A 159 1.75 -2.58 3.75
N LEU A 160 2.71 -3.41 4.16
CA LEU A 160 3.82 -3.02 5.04
C LEU A 160 4.97 -2.32 4.32
N ALA A 161 5.35 -2.78 3.13
CA ALA A 161 6.53 -2.27 2.45
C ALA A 161 6.43 -0.76 2.16
N PRO A 162 5.27 -0.20 1.71
CA PRO A 162 5.09 1.23 1.58
C PRO A 162 5.28 2.02 2.87
N LEU A 163 4.86 1.47 4.01
CA LEU A 163 5.07 2.07 5.32
C LEU A 163 6.55 2.08 5.70
N VAL A 164 7.21 0.91 5.60
CA VAL A 164 8.64 0.79 5.98
C VAL A 164 9.53 1.64 5.08
N TRP A 165 9.15 1.82 3.81
CA TRP A 165 9.83 2.72 2.89
C TRP A 165 9.83 4.19 3.35
N ARG A 166 8.74 4.62 3.99
CA ARG A 166 8.51 6.01 4.40
C ARG A 166 9.02 6.35 5.80
N LEU A 167 9.51 5.40 6.59
CA LEU A 167 9.85 5.64 8.00
C LEU A 167 10.79 6.83 8.19
N ASP A 168 11.82 6.94 7.36
CA ASP A 168 12.79 8.05 7.46
C ASP A 168 12.12 9.40 7.13
N ALA A 169 11.32 9.46 6.06
CA ALA A 169 10.59 10.67 5.66
C ALA A 169 9.52 11.07 6.71
N LEU A 170 8.91 10.09 7.39
CA LEU A 170 7.98 10.32 8.50
C LEU A 170 8.69 10.76 9.80
N GLY A 171 10.03 10.75 9.83
CA GLY A 171 10.83 11.06 11.03
C GLY A 171 10.79 9.94 12.09
N VAL A 172 10.50 8.70 11.68
CA VAL A 172 10.44 7.54 12.57
C VAL A 172 11.77 6.77 12.48
N GLN A 173 12.64 7.00 13.46
CA GLN A 173 13.92 6.31 13.56
C GLN A 173 13.82 5.09 14.46
N LEU A 174 14.15 3.92 13.93
CA LEU A 174 14.11 2.66 14.66
C LEU A 174 15.44 2.40 15.39
N PRO A 175 15.39 1.98 16.68
CA PRO A 175 16.56 1.58 17.42
C PRO A 175 17.09 0.22 16.94
N ARG A 176 18.29 -0.16 17.39
CA ARG A 176 18.95 -1.43 17.00
C ARG A 176 18.11 -2.68 17.31
N GLU A 177 17.30 -2.64 18.35
CA GLU A 177 16.41 -3.73 18.76
C GLU A 177 15.36 -4.04 17.69
N ALA A 178 14.98 -3.06 16.88
CA ALA A 178 14.03 -3.17 15.79
C ALA A 178 14.70 -3.35 14.41
N HIS A 179 16.01 -3.66 14.34
CA HIS A 179 16.74 -3.83 13.08
C HIS A 179 16.08 -4.83 12.13
N ALA A 180 15.35 -5.82 12.66
CA ALA A 180 14.60 -6.78 11.87
C ALA A 180 13.56 -6.16 10.92
N VAL A 181 13.00 -5.01 11.28
CA VAL A 181 12.07 -4.26 10.41
C VAL A 181 12.82 -3.72 9.20
N MET A 182 14.01 -3.17 9.42
CA MET A 182 14.84 -2.63 8.34
C MET A 182 15.40 -3.74 7.46
N ASP A 183 15.85 -4.86 8.04
CA ASP A 183 16.28 -6.05 7.28
C ASP A 183 15.17 -6.60 6.37
N TYR A 184 13.94 -6.62 6.89
CA TYR A 184 12.77 -6.97 6.09
C TYR A 184 12.59 -5.96 4.94
N GLY A 185 12.62 -4.65 5.25
CA GLY A 185 12.53 -3.60 4.26
C GLY A 185 13.56 -3.79 3.14
N GLU A 186 14.84 -3.95 3.47
CA GLU A 186 15.90 -4.15 2.48
C GLU A 186 15.68 -5.39 1.59
N ARG A 187 15.09 -6.46 2.12
CA ARG A 187 14.75 -7.63 1.31
C ARG A 187 13.67 -7.34 0.28
N ILE A 188 12.60 -6.63 0.70
CA ILE A 188 11.46 -6.38 -0.18
C ILE A 188 11.74 -5.26 -1.19
N PHE A 189 12.51 -4.24 -0.79
CA PHE A 189 12.88 -3.11 -1.66
C PHE A 189 13.73 -3.54 -2.86
N ARG A 190 14.51 -4.61 -2.73
CA ARG A 190 15.29 -5.21 -3.83
C ARG A 190 14.43 -6.01 -4.81
N SER A 191 13.16 -6.25 -4.51
CA SER A 191 12.28 -6.95 -5.44
C SER A 191 11.91 -6.05 -6.63
N GLN A 192 11.83 -6.66 -7.82
CA GLN A 192 11.41 -5.92 -9.02
C GLN A 192 9.99 -5.34 -8.89
N GLY A 193 9.10 -6.03 -8.17
CA GLY A 193 7.75 -5.56 -7.90
C GLY A 193 7.77 -4.24 -7.12
N PHE A 194 8.57 -4.16 -6.05
CA PHE A 194 8.68 -2.94 -5.26
C PHE A 194 9.24 -1.77 -6.08
N ALA A 195 10.35 -1.98 -6.78
CA ALA A 195 10.97 -0.92 -7.58
C ALA A 195 10.04 -0.33 -8.66
N ARG A 196 9.17 -1.18 -9.25
CA ARG A 196 8.17 -0.77 -10.25
C ARG A 196 6.96 -0.05 -9.63
N SER A 197 6.69 -0.24 -8.36
CA SER A 197 5.55 0.36 -7.66
C SER A 197 5.78 1.81 -7.24
N LEU A 198 7.04 2.27 -7.19
CA LEU A 198 7.43 3.60 -6.77
C LEU A 198 7.14 4.65 -7.83
N THR A 199 6.53 5.76 -7.42
CA THR A 199 6.49 7.01 -8.22
C THR A 199 7.85 7.70 -8.24
N ALA A 200 7.99 8.75 -9.06
CA ALA A 200 9.20 9.57 -9.06
C ALA A 200 9.41 10.25 -7.69
N ASP A 201 8.33 10.76 -7.09
CA ASP A 201 8.39 11.45 -5.80
C ASP A 201 8.73 10.47 -4.67
N GLU A 202 8.15 9.27 -4.65
CA GLU A 202 8.45 8.26 -3.65
C GLU A 202 9.90 7.74 -3.70
N LYS A 203 10.54 7.76 -4.86
CA LYS A 203 11.96 7.41 -4.98
C LYS A 203 12.88 8.39 -4.24
N THR A 204 12.43 9.63 -4.04
CA THR A 204 13.22 10.64 -3.32
C THR A 204 13.11 10.52 -1.79
N LEU A 205 12.18 9.73 -1.28
CA LEU A 205 11.97 9.55 0.17
C LEU A 205 13.11 8.79 0.85
N ARG A 206 13.92 8.05 0.08
CA ARG A 206 15.14 7.39 0.53
C ARG A 206 16.25 7.66 -0.47
N PRO A 207 17.42 8.15 0.02
CA PRO A 207 18.60 8.38 -0.81
C PRO A 207 19.22 7.09 -1.37
#